data_8e845c75e0e387f38fff6efc9fdda271
#
_entry.id   8e845c75e0e387f38fff6efc9fdda271
#
_cell.length_a   1.000
_cell.length_b   1.000
_cell.length_c   1.000
_cell.angle_alpha   90.00
_cell.angle_beta   90.00
_cell.angle_gamma   90.00
#
_symmetry.space_group_name_H-M   'P 1'
#
loop_
_entity.id
_entity.type
_entity.pdbx_description
1 polymer ?
#
loop_
_entity_poly.entity_id
_entity_poly.type
_entity_poly.pdbx_seq_one_letter_code
_entity_poly.pdbx_strand_id
1 'polypeptide(L)'
;ILAFIGDGRSSESYVHTWIYSMDYYRNFLASMITCQTKPGYLTHLGYNAVALPAVCVLFFTKNKSWRPLRLIFLGATAMLLIPAFGWAFNGFSYMANRWVWAYGMIIAYIVAVTWQDLCKISTGKGLGIIIAIAVYSLAALLMMNEINHNIIFSLITALLIVIVCMILNKSAKKLIAPVLAVILVFASFAGNSAYFFSSHGNNHIASYVSYGAVN
;
A
#
# COMPACT_ATOMS: atom_id res chain seq x y z
N ILE A 1 27.41 -22.08 12.54
CA ILE A 1 26.04 -21.47 12.41
C ILE A 1 25.89 -20.33 13.43
N LEU A 2 26.30 -20.51 14.68
CA LEU A 2 26.19 -19.45 15.72
C LEU A 2 27.10 -18.23 15.47
N ALA A 3 28.25 -18.39 14.82
CA ALA A 3 29.14 -17.30 14.45
C ALA A 3 28.54 -16.34 13.39
N PHE A 4 27.59 -16.82 12.57
CA PHE A 4 26.91 -16.00 11.58
C PHE A 4 25.82 -15.07 12.16
N ILE A 5 25.40 -15.30 13.40
CA ILE A 5 24.33 -14.53 14.06
C ILE A 5 24.86 -13.19 14.62
N GLY A 6 26.15 -13.05 14.79
CA GLY A 6 26.79 -11.86 15.39
C GLY A 6 27.51 -10.91 14.42
N ASP A 7 27.93 -11.41 13.25
CA ASP A 7 28.70 -10.62 12.27
C ASP A 7 27.79 -10.02 11.16
N GLY A 8 26.78 -9.26 11.57
CA GLY A 8 26.06 -8.39 10.63
C GLY A 8 27.01 -7.35 10.04
N ARG A 9 26.84 -7.02 8.77
CA ARG A 9 27.63 -6.06 7.97
C ARG A 9 27.73 -4.63 8.54
N SER A 10 27.19 -4.36 9.71
CA SER A 10 27.31 -3.08 10.41
C SER A 10 27.68 -3.31 11.86
N SER A 11 28.79 -2.74 12.25
CA SER A 11 29.25 -2.64 13.65
C SER A 11 28.40 -1.65 14.48
N GLU A 12 27.34 -1.13 13.92
CA GLU A 12 26.42 -0.26 14.63
C GLU A 12 25.56 -1.10 15.58
N SER A 13 25.60 -0.76 16.86
CA SER A 13 24.74 -1.31 17.89
C SER A 13 23.29 -0.88 17.62
N TYR A 14 22.55 -1.69 16.87
CA TYR A 14 21.14 -1.44 16.67
C TYR A 14 20.37 -1.65 17.96
N VAL A 15 19.80 -0.59 18.47
CA VAL A 15 18.90 -0.65 19.61
C VAL A 15 17.68 -1.46 19.19
N HIS A 16 17.51 -2.64 19.77
CA HIS A 16 16.31 -3.45 19.57
C HIS A 16 15.13 -2.76 20.24
N THR A 17 14.24 -2.21 19.45
CA THR A 17 13.01 -1.61 19.94
C THR A 17 11.86 -2.62 19.78
N TRP A 18 11.00 -2.71 20.79
CA TRP A 18 9.78 -3.54 20.75
C TRP A 18 8.67 -2.91 19.90
N ILE A 19 8.75 -1.61 19.68
CA ILE A 19 7.78 -0.80 18.97
C ILE A 19 8.55 0.11 18.03
N TYR A 20 8.09 0.26 16.79
CA TYR A 20 8.64 1.24 15.85
C TYR A 20 8.36 2.67 16.32
N SER A 21 9.07 3.64 15.75
CA SER A 21 8.77 5.06 15.98
C SER A 21 7.35 5.40 15.52
N MET A 22 6.76 6.45 16.09
CA MET A 22 5.44 6.91 15.67
C MET A 22 5.42 7.31 14.18
N ASP A 23 6.53 7.84 13.68
CA ASP A 23 6.68 8.21 12.26
C ASP A 23 6.61 6.98 11.34
N TYR A 24 7.08 5.81 11.78
CA TYR A 24 6.90 4.57 11.04
C TYR A 24 5.42 4.26 10.85
N TYR A 25 4.63 4.29 11.91
CA TYR A 25 3.20 3.96 11.85
C TYR A 25 2.42 4.98 11.03
N ARG A 26 2.74 6.27 11.15
CA ARG A 26 2.16 7.34 10.33
C ARG A 26 2.40 7.09 8.85
N ASN A 27 3.65 6.88 8.49
CA ASN A 27 4.05 6.63 7.10
C ASN A 27 3.52 5.27 6.59
N PHE A 28 3.40 4.26 7.45
CA PHE A 28 2.79 2.99 7.10
C PHE A 28 1.32 3.15 6.69
N LEU A 29 0.53 3.87 7.47
CA LEU A 29 -0.86 4.16 7.11
C LEU A 29 -0.96 4.94 5.82
N ALA A 30 -0.15 5.96 5.64
CA ALA A 30 -0.14 6.77 4.43
C ALA A 30 0.31 5.97 3.19
N SER A 31 1.23 5.02 3.33
CA SER A 31 1.73 4.20 2.22
C SER A 31 0.72 3.18 1.68
N MET A 32 -0.37 2.93 2.40
CA MET A 32 -1.51 2.17 1.87
C MET A 32 -2.36 2.98 0.88
N ILE A 33 -2.15 4.29 0.82
CA ILE A 33 -2.88 5.23 -0.05
C ILE A 33 -1.98 5.72 -1.19
N THR A 34 -0.70 5.94 -0.91
CA THR A 34 0.26 6.53 -1.84
C THR A 34 1.62 5.83 -1.79
N CYS A 35 2.34 5.86 -2.91
CA CYS A 35 3.70 5.32 -3.00
C CYS A 35 4.80 6.29 -2.52
N GLN A 36 4.45 7.48 -2.01
CA GLN A 36 5.41 8.54 -1.72
C GLN A 36 5.96 8.54 -0.31
N THR A 37 5.35 7.79 0.59
CA THR A 37 5.80 7.69 1.97
C THR A 37 6.70 6.48 2.15
N LYS A 38 7.79 6.66 2.89
CA LYS A 38 8.71 5.59 3.24
C LYS A 38 8.66 5.40 4.75
N PRO A 39 8.00 4.35 5.26
CA PRO A 39 7.93 4.11 6.70
C PRO A 39 9.29 3.96 7.38
N GLY A 40 10.31 3.57 6.65
CA GLY A 40 11.63 3.26 7.20
C GLY A 40 11.87 1.75 7.30
N TYR A 41 13.00 1.36 7.83
CA TYR A 41 13.40 -0.04 8.00
C TYR A 41 13.24 -0.88 6.73
N LEU A 42 13.57 -0.30 5.57
CA LEU A 42 13.39 -0.90 4.23
C LEU A 42 11.93 -1.32 3.93
N THR A 43 10.96 -0.71 4.59
CA THR A 43 9.54 -0.94 4.33
C THR A 43 9.10 -0.06 3.17
N HIS A 44 9.34 -0.54 1.96
CA HIS A 44 8.93 0.15 0.73
C HIS A 44 7.53 -0.32 0.36
N LEU A 45 6.52 0.41 0.82
CA LEU A 45 5.14 0.23 0.45
C LEU A 45 4.74 1.32 -0.55
N GLY A 46 3.70 1.04 -1.28
CA GLY A 46 3.12 1.99 -2.21
C GLY A 46 2.24 1.26 -3.19
N TYR A 47 0.96 1.54 -3.14
CA TYR A 47 -0.03 0.83 -3.91
C TYR A 47 -0.82 1.78 -4.79
N ASN A 48 -1.34 1.23 -5.88
CA ASN A 48 -2.30 1.91 -6.72
C ASN A 48 -3.59 2.17 -5.93
N ALA A 49 -4.30 3.24 -6.30
CA ALA A 49 -5.56 3.66 -5.68
C ALA A 49 -6.64 2.55 -5.61
N VAL A 50 -6.54 1.49 -6.43
CA VAL A 50 -7.45 0.34 -6.40
C VAL A 50 -7.23 -0.58 -5.21
N ALA A 51 -6.04 -0.57 -4.59
CA ALA A 51 -5.69 -1.49 -3.51
C ALA A 51 -6.61 -1.31 -2.29
N LEU A 52 -6.86 -0.07 -1.87
CA LEU A 52 -7.70 0.21 -0.72
C LEU A 52 -9.17 -0.21 -0.93
N PRO A 53 -9.85 0.13 -2.04
CA PRO A 53 -11.16 -0.43 -2.37
C PRO A 53 -11.18 -1.96 -2.40
N ALA A 54 -10.17 -2.59 -2.97
CA ALA A 54 -10.07 -4.05 -3.06
C ALA A 54 -9.98 -4.71 -1.68
N VAL A 55 -9.17 -4.16 -0.78
CA VAL A 55 -9.10 -4.61 0.62
C VAL A 55 -10.45 -4.41 1.31
N CYS A 56 -11.13 -3.29 1.11
CA CYS A 56 -12.46 -3.08 1.64
C CYS A 56 -13.45 -4.15 1.12
N VAL A 57 -13.46 -4.45 -0.18
CA VAL A 57 -14.31 -5.51 -0.76
C VAL A 57 -14.01 -6.86 -0.12
N LEU A 58 -12.73 -7.20 0.11
CA LEU A 58 -12.33 -8.43 0.77
C LEU A 58 -13.02 -8.62 2.11
N PHE A 59 -13.14 -7.55 2.92
CA PHE A 59 -13.76 -7.61 4.25
C PHE A 59 -15.27 -7.44 4.24
N PHE A 60 -15.82 -6.63 3.35
CA PHE A 60 -17.27 -6.39 3.27
C PHE A 60 -18.04 -7.53 2.57
N THR A 61 -17.36 -8.36 1.78
CA THR A 61 -17.99 -9.50 1.11
C THR A 61 -18.01 -10.72 2.04
N LYS A 62 -19.20 -11.31 2.26
CA LYS A 62 -19.38 -12.50 3.11
C LYS A 62 -18.96 -13.80 2.41
N ASN A 63 -17.89 -13.80 1.62
CA ASN A 63 -17.39 -15.00 0.97
C ASN A 63 -16.50 -15.81 1.93
N LYS A 64 -16.94 -17.02 2.28
CA LYS A 64 -16.22 -17.90 3.21
C LYS A 64 -14.89 -18.39 2.64
N SER A 65 -14.77 -18.55 1.31
CA SER A 65 -13.54 -18.99 0.65
C SER A 65 -12.41 -17.96 0.79
N TRP A 66 -12.72 -16.70 1.07
CA TRP A 66 -11.73 -15.63 1.29
C TRP A 66 -11.24 -15.52 2.74
N ARG A 67 -11.74 -16.38 3.63
CA ARG A 67 -11.30 -16.38 5.04
C ARG A 67 -9.79 -16.60 5.19
N PRO A 68 -9.14 -17.57 4.50
CA PRO A 68 -7.69 -17.71 4.56
C PRO A 68 -6.96 -16.45 4.07
N LEU A 69 -7.42 -15.84 2.98
CA LEU A 69 -6.81 -14.63 2.43
C LEU A 69 -6.90 -13.44 3.39
N ARG A 70 -8.04 -13.27 4.10
CA ARG A 70 -8.18 -12.26 5.15
C ARG A 70 -7.19 -12.50 6.30
N LEU A 71 -7.03 -13.76 6.74
CA LEU A 71 -6.09 -14.10 7.81
C LEU A 71 -4.64 -13.87 7.38
N ILE A 72 -4.28 -14.24 6.15
CA ILE A 72 -2.95 -13.99 5.58
C ILE A 72 -2.69 -12.48 5.52
N PHE A 73 -3.63 -11.69 5.01
CA PHE A 73 -3.49 -10.24 4.94
C PHE A 73 -3.32 -9.61 6.34
N LEU A 74 -4.17 -9.98 7.30
CA LEU A 74 -4.08 -9.45 8.67
C LEU A 74 -2.79 -9.89 9.36
N GLY A 75 -2.40 -11.15 9.20
CA GLY A 75 -1.15 -11.68 9.76
C GLY A 75 0.08 -10.97 9.17
N ALA A 76 0.14 -10.83 7.85
CA ALA A 76 1.23 -10.12 7.19
C ALA A 76 1.26 -8.62 7.57
N THR A 77 0.09 -7.98 7.72
CA THR A 77 0.01 -6.59 8.22
C THR A 77 0.54 -6.50 9.66
N ALA A 78 0.13 -7.42 10.54
CA ALA A 78 0.62 -7.46 11.92
C ALA A 78 2.15 -7.68 11.97
N MET A 79 2.68 -8.54 11.11
CA MET A 79 4.14 -8.75 11.01
C MET A 79 4.89 -7.48 10.60
N LEU A 80 4.32 -6.64 9.72
CA LEU A 80 4.92 -5.35 9.35
C LEU A 80 4.86 -4.32 10.47
N LEU A 81 3.89 -4.43 11.37
CA LEU A 81 3.71 -3.49 12.49
C LEU A 81 4.56 -3.84 13.72
N ILE A 82 5.16 -5.02 13.77
CA ILE A 82 5.94 -5.51 14.92
C ILE A 82 7.42 -5.63 14.54
N PRO A 83 8.34 -4.87 15.16
CA PRO A 83 9.77 -4.86 14.84
C PRO A 83 10.46 -6.23 14.91
N ALA A 84 10.01 -7.09 15.82
CA ALA A 84 10.58 -8.43 16.00
C ALA A 84 10.55 -9.28 14.72
N PHE A 85 9.53 -9.12 13.86
CA PHE A 85 9.47 -9.82 12.57
C PHE A 85 10.46 -9.26 11.55
N GLY A 86 10.66 -7.93 11.52
CA GLY A 86 11.67 -7.32 10.67
C GLY A 86 13.09 -7.78 11.04
N TRP A 87 13.34 -7.99 12.32
CA TRP A 87 14.60 -8.53 12.82
C TRP A 87 14.74 -10.03 12.50
N ALA A 88 13.72 -10.84 12.79
CA ALA A 88 13.74 -12.29 12.54
C ALA A 88 13.89 -12.62 11.05
N PHE A 89 13.13 -11.97 10.16
CA PHE A 89 13.19 -12.21 8.72
C PHE A 89 14.46 -11.64 8.04
N ASN A 90 15.21 -10.79 8.75
CA ASN A 90 16.52 -10.33 8.30
C ASN A 90 17.68 -11.09 8.95
N GLY A 91 17.46 -12.34 9.36
CA GLY A 91 18.49 -13.22 9.92
C GLY A 91 19.02 -12.77 11.27
N PHE A 92 18.19 -12.11 12.07
CA PHE A 92 18.53 -11.58 13.41
C PHE A 92 19.69 -10.57 13.42
N SER A 93 19.99 -9.95 12.29
CA SER A 93 21.09 -9.01 12.15
C SER A 93 20.67 -7.60 12.55
N TYR A 94 19.69 -7.03 11.87
CA TYR A 94 19.10 -5.71 12.16
C TYR A 94 17.64 -5.67 11.71
N MET A 95 16.87 -4.70 12.20
CA MET A 95 15.47 -4.55 11.84
C MET A 95 15.32 -4.06 10.39
N ALA A 96 14.80 -4.93 9.50
CA ALA A 96 14.54 -4.59 8.12
C ALA A 96 13.41 -5.44 7.53
N ASN A 97 12.42 -4.80 6.94
CA ASN A 97 11.27 -5.47 6.33
C ASN A 97 11.53 -5.80 4.85
N ARG A 98 12.66 -6.44 4.55
CA ARG A 98 13.03 -6.79 3.16
C ARG A 98 12.01 -7.71 2.47
N TRP A 99 11.20 -8.42 3.24
CA TRP A 99 10.15 -9.32 2.76
C TRP A 99 8.87 -8.58 2.31
N VAL A 100 8.85 -7.25 2.39
CA VAL A 100 7.70 -6.41 2.02
C VAL A 100 7.19 -6.64 0.59
N TRP A 101 8.04 -7.12 -0.32
CA TRP A 101 7.63 -7.53 -1.66
C TRP A 101 6.57 -8.64 -1.63
N ALA A 102 6.65 -9.58 -0.68
CA ALA A 102 5.65 -10.63 -0.52
C ALA A 102 4.30 -10.04 -0.06
N TYR A 103 4.33 -9.01 0.77
CA TYR A 103 3.11 -8.27 1.13
C TYR A 103 2.49 -7.57 -0.09
N GLY A 104 3.32 -7.00 -0.96
CA GLY A 104 2.87 -6.45 -2.25
C GLY A 104 2.18 -7.49 -3.13
N MET A 105 2.69 -8.73 -3.17
CA MET A 105 2.04 -9.84 -3.89
C MET A 105 0.69 -10.21 -3.27
N ILE A 106 0.56 -10.20 -1.94
CA ILE A 106 -0.72 -10.42 -1.26
C ILE A 106 -1.74 -9.35 -1.68
N ILE A 107 -1.35 -8.07 -1.69
CA ILE A 107 -2.23 -6.98 -2.14
C ILE A 107 -2.64 -7.15 -3.61
N ALA A 108 -1.69 -7.47 -4.50
CA ALA A 108 -1.98 -7.72 -5.90
C ALA A 108 -2.97 -8.88 -6.09
N TYR A 109 -2.80 -9.96 -5.33
CA TYR A 109 -3.71 -11.10 -5.35
C TYR A 109 -5.11 -10.72 -4.81
N ILE A 110 -5.18 -9.92 -3.75
CA ILE A 110 -6.45 -9.38 -3.25
C ILE A 110 -7.16 -8.59 -4.34
N VAL A 111 -6.46 -7.68 -5.03
CA VAL A 111 -7.04 -6.91 -6.14
C VAL A 111 -7.58 -7.85 -7.22
N ALA A 112 -6.81 -8.85 -7.64
CA ALA A 112 -7.21 -9.79 -8.69
C ALA A 112 -8.48 -10.57 -8.31
N VAL A 113 -8.54 -11.10 -7.08
CA VAL A 113 -9.66 -11.93 -6.61
C VAL A 113 -10.92 -11.10 -6.37
N THR A 114 -10.78 -9.87 -5.87
CA THR A 114 -11.93 -9.01 -5.53
C THR A 114 -12.42 -8.15 -6.70
N TRP A 115 -11.68 -8.11 -7.82
CA TRP A 115 -11.97 -7.23 -8.96
C TRP A 115 -13.40 -7.36 -9.49
N GLN A 116 -13.86 -8.59 -9.70
CA GLN A 116 -15.21 -8.81 -10.22
C GLN A 116 -16.29 -8.34 -9.25
N ASP A 117 -16.08 -8.56 -7.94
CA ASP A 117 -17.02 -8.14 -6.90
C ASP A 117 -17.01 -6.62 -6.73
N LEU A 118 -15.86 -5.98 -6.91
CA LEU A 118 -15.75 -4.53 -6.94
C LEU A 118 -16.53 -3.95 -8.12
N CYS A 119 -16.36 -4.49 -9.33
CA CYS A 119 -17.07 -4.02 -10.52
C CYS A 119 -18.60 -4.26 -10.46
N LYS A 120 -19.04 -5.25 -9.67
CA LYS A 120 -20.46 -5.60 -9.50
C LYS A 120 -21.05 -5.13 -8.17
N ILE A 121 -20.41 -4.16 -7.52
CA ILE A 121 -20.77 -3.77 -6.18
C ILE A 121 -22.18 -3.14 -6.13
N SER A 122 -22.98 -3.57 -5.15
CA SER A 122 -24.29 -2.96 -4.90
C SER A 122 -24.15 -1.61 -4.23
N THR A 123 -25.13 -0.72 -4.40
CA THR A 123 -25.12 0.64 -3.84
C THR A 123 -24.89 0.63 -2.33
N GLY A 124 -25.55 -0.23 -1.57
CA GLY A 124 -25.40 -0.28 -0.10
C GLY A 124 -24.00 -0.73 0.33
N LYS A 125 -23.42 -1.73 -0.33
CA LYS A 125 -22.03 -2.15 -0.04
C LYS A 125 -21.03 -1.10 -0.49
N GLY A 126 -21.24 -0.46 -1.64
CA GLY A 126 -20.39 0.60 -2.15
C GLY A 126 -20.36 1.80 -1.22
N LEU A 127 -21.50 2.22 -0.68
CA LEU A 127 -21.55 3.28 0.33
C LEU A 127 -20.77 2.91 1.59
N GLY A 128 -20.89 1.67 2.08
CA GLY A 128 -20.10 1.18 3.20
C GLY A 128 -18.60 1.25 2.94
N ILE A 129 -18.15 0.91 1.71
CA ILE A 129 -16.75 1.01 1.30
C ILE A 129 -16.29 2.47 1.22
N ILE A 130 -17.10 3.37 0.67
CA ILE A 130 -16.80 4.80 0.63
C ILE A 130 -16.59 5.34 2.04
N ILE A 131 -17.49 4.98 2.99
CA ILE A 131 -17.35 5.38 4.39
C ILE A 131 -16.06 4.81 4.99
N ALA A 132 -15.75 3.53 4.75
CA ALA A 132 -14.53 2.90 5.25
C ALA A 132 -13.26 3.59 4.70
N ILE A 133 -13.23 3.89 3.40
CA ILE A 133 -12.15 4.66 2.77
C ILE A 133 -12.04 6.05 3.39
N ALA A 134 -13.15 6.74 3.58
CA ALA A 134 -13.17 8.09 4.16
C ALA A 134 -12.63 8.09 5.60
N VAL A 135 -13.08 7.15 6.43
CA VAL A 135 -12.59 7.00 7.82
C VAL A 135 -11.11 6.66 7.86
N TYR A 136 -10.66 5.72 7.05
CA TYR A 136 -9.24 5.37 6.95
C TYR A 136 -8.40 6.57 6.50
N SER A 137 -8.87 7.28 5.48
CA SER A 137 -8.20 8.47 4.94
C SER A 137 -8.12 9.59 5.95
N LEU A 138 -9.20 9.84 6.68
CA LEU A 138 -9.21 10.84 7.74
C LEU A 138 -8.21 10.48 8.83
N ALA A 139 -8.18 9.23 9.27
CA ALA A 139 -7.22 8.75 10.27
C ALA A 139 -5.77 8.93 9.78
N ALA A 140 -5.48 8.54 8.53
CA ALA A 140 -4.16 8.70 7.93
C ALA A 140 -3.74 10.17 7.83
N LEU A 141 -4.64 11.05 7.35
CA LEU A 141 -4.38 12.49 7.20
C LEU A 141 -4.17 13.19 8.54
N LEU A 142 -4.95 12.83 9.58
CA LEU A 142 -4.78 13.38 10.92
C LEU A 142 -3.46 12.97 11.58
N MET A 143 -2.92 11.83 11.20
CA MET A 143 -1.63 11.35 11.72
C MET A 143 -0.43 11.93 10.96
N MET A 144 -0.62 12.46 9.75
CA MET A 144 0.46 13.00 8.93
C MET A 144 0.81 14.43 9.33
N ASN A 145 2.10 14.76 9.30
CA ASN A 145 2.59 16.12 9.54
C ASN A 145 2.41 17.02 8.31
N GLU A 146 2.44 16.43 7.09
CA GLU A 146 2.32 17.16 5.83
C GLU A 146 1.37 16.40 4.89
N ILE A 147 0.45 17.14 4.28
CA ILE A 147 -0.49 16.58 3.28
C ILE A 147 0.11 16.80 1.89
N ASN A 148 0.50 15.71 1.24
CA ASN A 148 0.98 15.75 -0.13
C ASN A 148 -0.19 15.68 -1.12
N HIS A 149 -0.15 16.50 -2.20
CA HIS A 149 -1.15 16.50 -3.28
C HIS A 149 -1.43 15.11 -3.86
N ASN A 150 -0.43 14.25 -3.89
CA ASN A 150 -0.57 12.89 -4.43
C ASN A 150 -1.41 11.96 -3.54
N ILE A 151 -1.43 12.20 -2.23
CA ILE A 151 -2.32 11.48 -1.32
C ILE A 151 -3.77 11.84 -1.66
N ILE A 152 -4.04 13.12 -1.82
CA ILE A 152 -5.37 13.63 -2.21
C ILE A 152 -5.78 13.05 -3.56
N PHE A 153 -4.89 13.05 -4.54
CA PHE A 153 -5.13 12.47 -5.87
C PHE A 153 -5.45 10.98 -5.78
N SER A 154 -4.66 10.21 -5.02
CA SER A 154 -4.87 8.77 -4.84
C SER A 154 -6.19 8.47 -4.12
N LEU A 155 -6.58 9.27 -3.12
CA LEU A 155 -7.85 9.14 -2.42
C LEU A 155 -9.04 9.44 -3.32
N ILE A 156 -8.99 10.54 -4.07
CA ILE A 156 -10.03 10.91 -5.03
C ILE A 156 -10.19 9.78 -6.06
N THR A 157 -9.08 9.25 -6.57
CA THR A 157 -9.13 8.15 -7.55
C THR A 157 -9.71 6.88 -6.95
N ALA A 158 -9.38 6.53 -5.70
CA ALA A 158 -9.95 5.37 -5.00
C ALA A 158 -11.48 5.51 -4.84
N LEU A 159 -11.96 6.70 -4.45
CA LEU A 159 -13.39 6.98 -4.33
C LEU A 159 -14.09 6.94 -5.69
N LEU A 160 -13.48 7.53 -6.73
CA LEU A 160 -14.02 7.51 -8.08
C LEU A 160 -14.16 6.08 -8.62
N ILE A 161 -13.21 5.19 -8.38
CA ILE A 161 -13.32 3.78 -8.77
C ILE A 161 -14.58 3.15 -8.16
N VAL A 162 -14.81 3.33 -6.87
CA VAL A 162 -16.00 2.77 -6.21
C VAL A 162 -17.29 3.39 -6.74
N ILE A 163 -17.33 4.71 -6.89
CA ILE A 163 -18.52 5.44 -7.39
C ILE A 163 -18.86 4.99 -8.82
N VAL A 164 -17.87 4.91 -9.70
CA VAL A 164 -18.03 4.44 -11.09
C VAL A 164 -18.59 3.01 -11.10
N CYS A 165 -18.03 2.11 -10.30
CA CYS A 165 -18.54 0.75 -10.19
C CYS A 165 -19.98 0.70 -9.67
N MET A 166 -20.34 1.53 -8.69
CA MET A 166 -21.70 1.61 -8.14
C MET A 166 -22.73 2.11 -9.16
N ILE A 167 -22.40 3.18 -9.88
CA ILE A 167 -23.31 3.81 -10.84
C ILE A 167 -23.52 2.90 -12.05
N LEU A 168 -22.43 2.41 -12.60
CA LEU A 168 -22.46 1.65 -13.86
C LEU A 168 -22.92 0.21 -13.69
N ASN A 169 -22.83 -0.35 -12.49
CA ASN A 169 -23.45 -1.66 -12.22
C ASN A 169 -24.97 -1.66 -12.41
N LYS A 170 -25.62 -0.51 -12.27
CA LYS A 170 -27.05 -0.31 -12.53
C LYS A 170 -27.37 -0.15 -14.04
N SER A 171 -26.37 0.12 -14.86
CA SER A 171 -26.53 0.33 -16.30
C SER A 171 -26.72 -1.00 -17.02
N ALA A 172 -27.56 -1.00 -18.07
CA ALA A 172 -27.70 -2.13 -18.98
C ALA A 172 -26.38 -2.51 -19.69
N LYS A 173 -25.42 -1.59 -19.76
CA LYS A 173 -24.11 -1.78 -20.39
C LYS A 173 -23.09 -2.30 -19.39
N LYS A 174 -23.19 -3.56 -19.01
CA LYS A 174 -22.34 -4.22 -17.97
C LYS A 174 -20.83 -4.15 -18.22
N LEU A 175 -20.40 -3.86 -19.45
CA LEU A 175 -18.95 -3.80 -19.78
C LEU A 175 -18.33 -2.43 -19.48
N ILE A 176 -19.12 -1.37 -19.34
CA ILE A 176 -18.61 0.00 -19.17
C ILE A 176 -17.93 0.16 -17.80
N ALA A 177 -18.52 -0.40 -16.73
CA ALA A 177 -17.94 -0.28 -15.39
C ALA A 177 -16.52 -0.84 -15.28
N PRO A 178 -16.24 -2.08 -15.69
CA PRO A 178 -14.87 -2.60 -15.63
C PRO A 178 -13.90 -1.83 -16.53
N VAL A 179 -14.33 -1.38 -17.72
CA VAL A 179 -13.46 -0.61 -18.63
C VAL A 179 -13.07 0.73 -18.01
N LEU A 180 -14.03 1.50 -17.48
CA LEU A 180 -13.73 2.77 -16.83
C LEU A 180 -12.93 2.58 -15.55
N ALA A 181 -13.18 1.54 -14.77
CA ALA A 181 -12.37 1.23 -13.60
C ALA A 181 -10.91 0.91 -13.99
N VAL A 182 -10.69 0.16 -15.08
CA VAL A 182 -9.35 -0.08 -15.63
C VAL A 182 -8.68 1.23 -16.06
N ILE A 183 -9.39 2.10 -16.77
CA ILE A 183 -8.86 3.41 -17.19
C ILE A 183 -8.45 4.24 -15.96
N LEU A 184 -9.25 4.27 -14.90
CA LEU A 184 -8.91 4.97 -13.66
C LEU A 184 -7.69 4.36 -12.96
N VAL A 185 -7.55 3.03 -12.95
CA VAL A 185 -6.36 2.36 -12.43
C VAL A 185 -5.11 2.76 -13.20
N PHE A 186 -5.18 2.76 -14.54
CA PHE A 186 -4.05 3.20 -15.38
C PHE A 186 -3.75 4.70 -15.19
N ALA A 187 -4.76 5.55 -15.09
CA ALA A 187 -4.56 6.98 -14.81
C ALA A 187 -3.90 7.21 -13.45
N SER A 188 -4.31 6.46 -12.42
CA SER A 188 -3.66 6.49 -11.11
C SER A 188 -2.22 6.02 -11.17
N PHE A 189 -1.94 4.95 -11.91
CA PHE A 189 -0.57 4.46 -12.12
C PHE A 189 0.28 5.50 -12.84
N ALA A 190 -0.21 6.09 -13.94
CA ALA A 190 0.50 7.11 -14.69
C ALA A 190 0.78 8.36 -13.84
N GLY A 191 -0.20 8.82 -13.04
CA GLY A 191 -0.02 9.96 -12.14
C GLY A 191 1.04 9.70 -11.06
N ASN A 192 1.00 8.53 -10.43
CA ASN A 192 2.01 8.13 -9.45
C ASN A 192 3.41 7.97 -10.08
N SER A 193 3.49 7.40 -11.28
CA SER A 193 4.75 7.22 -12.01
C SER A 193 5.34 8.56 -12.45
N ALA A 194 4.51 9.47 -12.97
CA ALA A 194 4.95 10.80 -13.37
C ALA A 194 5.59 11.57 -12.21
N TYR A 195 5.02 11.46 -11.01
CA TYR A 195 5.63 12.04 -9.81
C TYR A 195 6.95 11.35 -9.45
N PHE A 196 7.00 10.03 -9.50
CA PHE A 196 8.20 9.26 -9.15
C PHE A 196 9.37 9.57 -10.09
N PHE A 197 9.09 9.80 -11.37
CA PHE A 197 10.08 10.18 -12.38
C PHE A 197 10.29 11.68 -12.52
N SER A 198 9.55 12.51 -11.79
CA SER A 198 9.79 13.95 -11.74
C SER A 198 11.05 14.27 -10.92
N SER A 199 11.62 15.44 -11.12
CA SER A 199 12.78 15.95 -10.37
C SER A 199 12.57 15.97 -8.85
N HIS A 200 11.33 15.97 -8.38
CA HIS A 200 10.97 15.96 -6.96
C HIS A 200 10.99 14.56 -6.33
N GLY A 201 10.77 13.50 -7.13
CA GLY A 201 10.74 12.11 -6.64
C GLY A 201 12.09 11.39 -6.75
N ASN A 202 13.02 11.90 -7.55
CA ASN A 202 14.17 11.14 -8.01
C ASN A 202 15.54 11.78 -7.68
N ASN A 203 15.62 12.52 -6.58
CA ASN A 203 16.88 13.10 -6.11
C ASN A 203 17.98 12.03 -5.91
N HIS A 204 17.63 10.77 -5.68
CA HIS A 204 18.61 9.69 -5.57
C HIS A 204 19.24 9.29 -6.90
N ILE A 205 18.46 9.21 -7.98
CA ILE A 205 19.05 8.86 -9.30
C ILE A 205 19.91 10.02 -9.81
N ALA A 206 19.48 11.26 -9.64
CA ALA A 206 20.29 12.42 -10.00
C ALA A 206 21.63 12.49 -9.22
N SER A 207 21.67 12.01 -7.98
CA SER A 207 22.92 11.96 -7.20
C SER A 207 23.85 10.80 -7.60
N TYR A 208 23.31 9.71 -8.13
CA TYR A 208 24.11 8.58 -8.65
C TYR A 208 24.55 8.78 -10.10
N VAL A 209 23.85 9.61 -10.87
CA VAL A 209 24.15 9.92 -12.27
C VAL A 209 24.72 11.36 -12.41
N SER A 210 25.19 11.95 -11.32
CA SER A 210 25.89 13.24 -11.43
C SER A 210 27.09 13.09 -12.34
N TYR A 211 27.13 13.88 -13.40
CA TYR A 211 28.23 13.99 -14.34
C TYR A 211 29.54 14.13 -13.57
N GLY A 212 30.40 13.14 -13.65
CA GLY A 212 31.69 13.11 -12.95
C GLY A 212 31.94 11.89 -12.07
N ALA A 213 30.94 11.04 -11.82
CA ALA A 213 31.11 9.80 -11.08
C ALA A 213 31.54 8.60 -11.97
N VAL A 214 31.72 8.84 -13.27
CA VAL A 214 32.19 7.85 -14.25
C VAL A 214 33.42 8.46 -14.95
N ASN A 215 34.51 8.57 -14.23
CA ASN A 215 35.87 8.69 -14.77
C ASN A 215 36.76 7.73 -14.02
#